data_fa6775894561734299d87cf842308e2a
#
_entry.id   fa6775894561734299d87cf842308e2a
#
_cell.length_a   1.000
_cell.length_b   1.000
_cell.length_c   1.000
_cell.angle_alpha   90.00
_cell.angle_beta   90.00
_cell.angle_gamma   90.00
#
_symmetry.space_group_name_H-M   'P 1'
#
loop_
_entity.id
_entity.type
_entity.pdbx_description
1 polymer ?
#
loop_
_entity_poly.entity_id
_entity_poly.type
_entity_poly.pdbx_seq_one_letter_code
_entity_poly.pdbx_strand_id
1 'polypeptide(L)'
;MLDKERFADWQKRAGSQDITEILDIEKDIKPLAKQCMDFGAKVLLIKCGTSGIYYRTAGMNTLMKVGKKAELNINRWADKEGFEKSYIPERVLSGTGAGDTSIAAFLTAMLGGYTIEECMQLSTATGASCVTEYDALSGLKSFSELQKKIKEGWVKVPGNV
;
A
#
# COMPACT_ATOMS: atom_id res chain seq x y z
N MET A 1 -5.88 8.32 17.78
CA MET A 1 -4.64 8.84 17.15
C MET A 1 -3.46 8.29 17.94
N LEU A 2 -2.57 7.55 17.27
CA LEU A 2 -1.45 6.82 17.91
C LEU A 2 -0.38 7.76 18.50
N ASP A 3 -0.14 8.89 17.83
CA ASP A 3 0.90 9.85 18.24
C ASP A 3 0.46 11.27 17.82
N LYS A 4 -0.04 12.03 18.80
CA LYS A 4 -0.54 13.39 18.55
C LYS A 4 0.56 14.39 18.32
N GLU A 5 1.70 14.24 19.00
CA GLU A 5 2.83 15.16 18.89
C GLU A 5 3.48 15.03 17.52
N ARG A 6 3.71 13.80 17.07
CA ARG A 6 4.22 13.50 15.72
C ARG A 6 3.30 14.04 14.63
N PHE A 7 1.97 13.86 14.79
CA PHE A 7 1.01 14.38 13.82
C PHE A 7 1.05 15.91 13.75
N ALA A 8 1.17 16.60 14.89
CA ALA A 8 1.30 18.05 14.93
C ALA A 8 2.61 18.53 14.25
N ASP A 9 3.71 17.81 14.44
CA ASP A 9 4.97 18.06 13.72
C ASP A 9 4.79 17.90 12.19
N TRP A 10 4.17 16.82 11.76
CA TRP A 10 3.88 16.60 10.33
C TRP A 10 3.01 17.71 9.74
N GLN A 11 1.94 18.14 10.44
CA GLN A 11 1.11 19.25 9.98
C GLN A 11 1.92 20.55 9.84
N LYS A 12 2.79 20.82 10.81
CA LYS A 12 3.67 21.99 10.77
C LYS A 12 4.65 21.94 9.60
N ARG A 13 5.25 20.77 9.33
CA ARG A 13 6.18 20.55 8.22
C ARG A 13 5.47 20.64 6.86
N ALA A 14 4.26 20.10 6.76
CA ALA A 14 3.49 20.10 5.52
C ALA A 14 2.99 21.50 5.14
N GLY A 15 2.66 22.35 6.13
CA GLY A 15 2.09 23.66 5.85
C GLY A 15 0.77 23.55 5.07
N SER A 16 0.77 23.96 3.79
CA SER A 16 -0.38 23.85 2.88
C SER A 16 -0.37 22.60 2.00
N GLN A 17 0.70 21.80 2.05
CA GLN A 17 0.81 20.56 1.27
C GLN A 17 0.08 19.40 1.94
N ASP A 18 -0.21 18.34 1.18
CA ASP A 18 -0.69 17.09 1.78
C ASP A 18 0.42 16.47 2.65
N ILE A 19 0.06 16.07 3.88
CA ILE A 19 1.00 15.45 4.82
C ILE A 19 1.70 14.24 4.18
N THR A 20 0.99 13.47 3.35
CA THR A 20 1.56 12.26 2.73
C THR A 20 2.69 12.56 1.74
N GLU A 21 2.79 13.78 1.24
CA GLU A 21 3.83 14.18 0.28
C GLU A 21 5.17 14.52 0.96
N ILE A 22 5.14 14.83 2.27
CA ILE A 22 6.35 15.27 3.00
C ILE A 22 6.92 14.17 3.91
N LEU A 23 6.26 13.02 4.03
CA LEU A 23 6.68 11.96 4.93
C LEU A 23 7.90 11.21 4.39
N ASP A 24 8.91 11.07 5.25
CA ASP A 24 10.10 10.27 5.03
C ASP A 24 9.87 8.83 5.53
N ILE A 25 10.25 7.85 4.73
CA ILE A 25 10.03 6.43 5.09
C ILE A 25 10.79 6.06 6.36
N GLU A 26 12.05 6.44 6.45
CA GLU A 26 12.91 6.04 7.58
C GLU A 26 12.53 6.79 8.88
N LYS A 27 12.29 8.09 8.77
CA LYS A 27 12.09 8.96 9.94
C LYS A 27 10.66 8.99 10.43
N ASP A 28 9.68 8.90 9.52
CA ASP A 28 8.27 9.10 9.84
C ASP A 28 7.49 7.77 9.81
N ILE A 29 7.61 6.99 8.73
CA ILE A 29 6.76 5.82 8.49
C ILE A 29 7.23 4.60 9.28
N LYS A 30 8.51 4.26 9.24
CA LYS A 30 9.04 3.07 9.96
C LYS A 30 8.83 3.12 11.48
N PRO A 31 9.04 4.26 12.16
CA PRO A 31 8.73 4.35 13.60
C PRO A 31 7.24 4.16 13.90
N LEU A 32 6.35 4.70 13.06
CA LEU A 32 4.91 4.48 13.18
C LEU A 32 4.55 3.00 12.94
N ALA A 33 5.13 2.42 11.90
CA ALA A 33 4.93 1.00 11.59
C ALA A 33 5.39 0.10 12.75
N LYS A 34 6.54 0.43 13.36
CA LYS A 34 7.02 -0.30 14.54
C LYS A 34 5.99 -0.27 15.67
N GLN A 35 5.43 0.89 16.00
CA GLN A 35 4.38 1.01 17.03
C GLN A 35 3.16 0.13 16.70
N CYS A 36 2.70 0.14 15.43
CA CYS A 36 1.57 -0.70 15.01
C CYS A 36 1.88 -2.20 15.17
N MET A 37 3.10 -2.62 14.84
CA MET A 37 3.53 -4.01 15.00
C MET A 37 3.63 -4.39 16.48
N ASP A 38 4.14 -3.49 17.33
CA ASP A 38 4.22 -3.69 18.79
C ASP A 38 2.82 -3.83 19.42
N PHE A 39 1.79 -3.18 18.84
CA PHE A 39 0.37 -3.38 19.22
C PHE A 39 -0.24 -4.67 18.66
N GLY A 40 0.52 -5.47 17.93
CA GLY A 40 0.11 -6.81 17.50
C GLY A 40 -0.42 -6.90 16.06
N ALA A 41 -0.19 -5.89 15.23
CA ALA A 41 -0.45 -6.01 13.80
C ALA A 41 0.38 -7.16 13.21
N LYS A 42 -0.23 -7.97 12.33
CA LYS A 42 0.43 -9.13 11.70
C LYS A 42 0.82 -8.82 10.26
N VAL A 43 -0.01 -8.08 9.58
CA VAL A 43 0.23 -7.52 8.25
C VAL A 43 -0.20 -6.06 8.33
N LEU A 44 0.72 -5.16 8.02
CA LEU A 44 0.51 -3.72 8.11
C LEU A 44 0.71 -3.09 6.73
N LEU A 45 -0.22 -2.23 6.35
CA LEU A 45 -0.09 -1.34 5.19
C LEU A 45 -0.29 0.10 5.66
N ILE A 46 0.61 0.99 5.25
CA ILE A 46 0.47 2.42 5.47
C ILE A 46 0.43 3.08 4.10
N LYS A 47 -0.72 3.65 3.75
CA LYS A 47 -0.89 4.39 2.49
C LYS A 47 -0.23 5.75 2.60
N CYS A 48 0.63 6.07 1.63
CA CYS A 48 1.40 7.32 1.57
C CYS A 48 0.96 8.16 0.35
N GLY A 49 -0.35 8.36 0.21
CA GLY A 49 -0.93 9.16 -0.87
C GLY A 49 -0.54 8.67 -2.26
N THR A 50 -0.15 9.61 -3.10
CA THR A 50 0.27 9.34 -4.49
C THR A 50 1.64 8.66 -4.59
N SER A 51 2.45 8.69 -3.52
CA SER A 51 3.79 8.08 -3.51
C SER A 51 3.74 6.56 -3.54
N GLY A 52 2.79 5.95 -2.81
CA GLY A 52 2.69 4.49 -2.76
C GLY A 52 2.21 3.96 -1.42
N ILE A 53 2.61 2.73 -1.11
CA ILE A 53 2.19 2.04 0.11
C ILE A 53 3.41 1.39 0.77
N TYR A 54 3.68 1.74 2.01
CA TYR A 54 4.61 1.01 2.87
C TYR A 54 3.93 -0.23 3.43
N TYR A 55 4.66 -1.33 3.51
CA TYR A 55 4.16 -2.56 4.11
C TYR A 55 5.17 -3.19 5.07
N ARG A 56 4.65 -3.86 6.09
CA ARG A 56 5.43 -4.67 7.03
C ARG A 56 4.62 -5.87 7.49
N THR A 57 5.27 -7.02 7.61
CA THR A 57 4.66 -8.24 8.10
C THR A 57 5.38 -8.77 9.33
N ALA A 58 4.64 -9.48 10.18
CA ALA A 58 5.21 -10.10 11.37
C ALA A 58 6.04 -11.34 11.03
N GLY A 59 6.84 -11.78 12.00
CA GLY A 59 7.62 -13.00 11.89
C GLY A 59 6.77 -14.26 11.80
N MET A 60 7.39 -15.35 11.37
CA MET A 60 6.78 -16.65 11.07
C MET A 60 5.84 -17.14 12.18
N ASN A 61 6.31 -17.14 13.44
CA ASN A 61 5.52 -17.63 14.58
C ASN A 61 4.22 -16.84 14.81
N THR A 62 4.21 -15.57 14.46
CA THR A 62 3.05 -14.70 14.59
C THR A 62 2.10 -14.89 13.41
N LEU A 63 2.62 -14.97 12.17
CA LEU A 63 1.82 -15.18 10.98
C LEU A 63 1.13 -16.54 10.94
N MET A 64 1.72 -17.59 11.48
CA MET A 64 1.06 -18.91 11.63
C MET A 64 -0.26 -18.83 12.42
N LYS A 65 -0.47 -17.78 13.20
CA LYS A 65 -1.74 -17.53 13.93
C LYS A 65 -2.79 -16.81 13.08
N VAL A 66 -2.46 -16.39 11.86
CA VAL A 66 -3.43 -15.86 10.90
C VAL A 66 -4.37 -17.01 10.51
N GLY A 67 -5.67 -16.74 10.51
CA GLY A 67 -6.69 -17.77 10.33
C GLY A 67 -6.47 -18.62 9.06
N LYS A 68 -6.85 -19.89 9.14
CA LYS A 68 -6.65 -20.88 8.07
C LYS A 68 -7.25 -20.48 6.72
N LYS A 69 -8.30 -19.65 6.71
CA LYS A 69 -8.93 -19.16 5.47
C LYS A 69 -8.03 -18.25 4.62
N ALA A 70 -7.00 -17.66 5.20
CA ALA A 70 -6.09 -16.81 4.45
C ALA A 70 -5.05 -17.61 3.67
N GLU A 71 -4.80 -18.89 4.03
CA GLU A 71 -3.89 -19.85 3.37
C GLU A 71 -2.53 -19.25 2.94
N LEU A 72 -2.02 -18.31 3.75
CA LEU A 72 -0.78 -17.61 3.40
C LEU A 72 0.40 -18.58 3.32
N ASN A 73 1.18 -18.45 2.27
CA ASN A 73 2.50 -19.07 2.20
C ASN A 73 3.44 -18.35 3.17
N ILE A 74 3.48 -18.82 4.42
CA ILE A 74 4.19 -18.16 5.53
C ILE A 74 5.65 -17.85 5.17
N ASN A 75 6.36 -18.73 4.47
CA ASN A 75 7.75 -18.49 4.07
C ASN A 75 7.91 -17.29 3.13
N ARG A 76 6.88 -16.96 2.35
CA ARG A 76 6.89 -15.82 1.42
C ARG A 76 6.33 -14.55 2.03
N TRP A 77 5.68 -14.65 3.20
CA TRP A 77 5.03 -13.53 3.87
C TRP A 77 5.73 -13.07 5.15
N ALA A 78 6.50 -13.96 5.83
CA ALA A 78 7.11 -13.64 7.10
C ALA A 78 8.29 -12.68 6.98
N ASP A 79 8.39 -11.78 7.96
CA ASP A 79 9.52 -10.84 8.10
C ASP A 79 9.77 -9.97 6.87
N LYS A 80 8.70 -9.57 6.18
CA LYS A 80 8.77 -8.71 5.00
C LYS A 80 8.55 -7.25 5.37
N GLU A 81 9.33 -6.38 4.75
CA GLU A 81 9.21 -4.94 4.86
C GLU A 81 9.60 -4.29 3.53
N GLY A 82 8.87 -3.28 3.12
CA GLY A 82 9.18 -2.55 1.89
C GLY A 82 8.23 -1.40 1.61
N PHE A 83 8.52 -0.73 0.51
CA PHE A 83 7.68 0.35 -0.02
C PHE A 83 7.39 0.07 -1.49
N GLU A 84 6.13 -0.07 -1.82
CA GLU A 84 5.68 -0.21 -3.19
C GLU A 84 5.24 1.14 -3.73
N LYS A 85 5.98 1.68 -4.69
CA LYS A 85 5.66 2.94 -5.36
C LYS A 85 4.38 2.80 -6.18
N SER A 86 3.58 3.86 -6.22
CA SER A 86 2.42 3.92 -7.12
C SER A 86 2.84 3.92 -8.58
N TYR A 87 1.98 3.41 -9.45
CA TYR A 87 2.13 3.55 -10.89
C TYR A 87 1.61 4.91 -11.35
N ILE A 88 2.21 5.48 -12.42
CA ILE A 88 1.75 6.72 -13.03
C ILE A 88 0.46 6.41 -13.81
N PRO A 89 -0.69 7.00 -13.43
CA PRO A 89 -1.93 6.82 -14.18
C PRO A 89 -1.85 7.53 -15.54
N GLU A 90 -2.63 7.07 -16.52
CA GLU A 90 -2.71 7.74 -17.84
C GLU A 90 -3.33 9.14 -17.75
N ARG A 91 -4.26 9.30 -16.81
CA ARG A 91 -4.91 10.56 -16.47
C ARG A 91 -5.41 10.48 -15.04
N VAL A 92 -5.66 11.61 -14.42
CA VAL A 92 -6.30 11.68 -13.10
C VAL A 92 -7.57 12.50 -13.24
N LEU A 93 -8.73 11.85 -13.11
CA LEU A 93 -10.05 12.50 -13.12
C LEU A 93 -10.62 12.64 -11.71
N SER A 94 -10.42 11.63 -10.85
CA SER A 94 -10.88 11.64 -9.47
C SER A 94 -10.00 10.75 -8.60
N GLY A 95 -9.73 11.18 -7.35
CA GLY A 95 -9.09 10.34 -6.33
C GLY A 95 -10.07 9.45 -5.55
N THR A 96 -11.38 9.59 -5.83
CA THR A 96 -12.43 8.89 -5.10
C THR A 96 -12.30 7.38 -5.25
N GLY A 97 -12.28 6.66 -4.14
CA GLY A 97 -12.22 5.20 -4.12
C GLY A 97 -10.84 4.58 -4.35
N ALA A 98 -9.82 5.35 -4.77
CA ALA A 98 -8.49 4.81 -5.06
C ALA A 98 -7.87 4.08 -3.86
N GLY A 99 -8.05 4.63 -2.65
CA GLY A 99 -7.58 4.00 -1.43
C GLY A 99 -8.32 2.72 -1.08
N ASP A 100 -9.63 2.70 -1.26
CA ASP A 100 -10.50 1.55 -0.93
C ASP A 100 -10.28 0.42 -1.93
N THR A 101 -10.21 0.73 -3.22
CA THR A 101 -9.95 -0.25 -4.28
C THR A 101 -8.54 -0.83 -4.18
N SER A 102 -7.54 -0.04 -3.77
CA SER A 102 -6.19 -0.55 -3.48
C SER A 102 -6.22 -1.60 -2.36
N ILE A 103 -6.91 -1.34 -1.26
CA ILE A 103 -7.03 -2.30 -0.15
C ILE A 103 -7.85 -3.54 -0.57
N ALA A 104 -8.94 -3.34 -1.32
CA ALA A 104 -9.72 -4.45 -1.86
C ALA A 104 -8.88 -5.35 -2.77
N ALA A 105 -8.07 -4.77 -3.67
CA ALA A 105 -7.15 -5.52 -4.53
C ALA A 105 -6.09 -6.27 -3.71
N PHE A 106 -5.51 -5.62 -2.70
CA PHE A 106 -4.58 -6.30 -1.79
C PHE A 106 -5.20 -7.53 -1.15
N LEU A 107 -6.38 -7.39 -0.55
CA LEU A 107 -7.08 -8.51 0.11
C LEU A 107 -7.45 -9.62 -0.88
N THR A 108 -7.92 -9.26 -2.07
CA THR A 108 -8.26 -10.22 -3.13
C THR A 108 -7.02 -11.00 -3.58
N ALA A 109 -5.90 -10.33 -3.79
CA ALA A 109 -4.64 -10.97 -4.17
C ALA A 109 -4.11 -11.87 -3.04
N MET A 110 -4.15 -11.39 -1.79
CA MET A 110 -3.77 -12.16 -0.61
C MET A 110 -4.55 -13.47 -0.51
N LEU A 111 -5.87 -13.41 -0.64
CA LEU A 111 -6.75 -14.59 -0.62
C LEU A 111 -6.59 -15.46 -1.87
N GLY A 112 -6.09 -14.91 -2.97
CA GLY A 112 -5.72 -15.62 -4.19
C GLY A 112 -4.35 -16.32 -4.13
N GLY A 113 -3.65 -16.27 -2.99
CA GLY A 113 -2.37 -16.96 -2.78
C GLY A 113 -1.15 -16.26 -3.36
N TYR A 114 -1.25 -14.98 -3.74
CA TYR A 114 -0.13 -14.17 -4.22
C TYR A 114 0.88 -13.89 -3.10
N THR A 115 2.11 -13.60 -3.47
CA THR A 115 3.13 -13.11 -2.52
C THR A 115 2.81 -11.71 -2.05
N ILE A 116 3.42 -11.28 -0.94
CA ILE A 116 3.21 -9.91 -0.44
C ILE A 116 3.61 -8.86 -1.49
N GLU A 117 4.72 -9.08 -2.20
CA GLU A 117 5.23 -8.19 -3.23
C GLU A 117 4.23 -8.07 -4.41
N GLU A 118 3.67 -9.19 -4.87
CA GLU A 118 2.65 -9.21 -5.93
C GLU A 118 1.35 -8.54 -5.45
N CYS A 119 0.93 -8.79 -4.21
CA CYS A 119 -0.23 -8.12 -3.62
C CYS A 119 -0.04 -6.60 -3.60
N MET A 120 1.14 -6.12 -3.26
CA MET A 120 1.45 -4.70 -3.21
C MET A 120 1.46 -4.08 -4.61
N GLN A 121 2.05 -4.75 -5.60
CA GLN A 121 2.03 -4.31 -7.00
C GLN A 121 0.60 -4.19 -7.53
N LEU A 122 -0.24 -5.21 -7.31
CA LEU A 122 -1.64 -5.20 -7.74
C LEU A 122 -2.46 -4.13 -7.00
N SER A 123 -2.18 -3.92 -5.73
CA SER A 123 -2.81 -2.88 -4.91
C SER A 123 -2.56 -1.48 -5.48
N THR A 124 -1.30 -1.13 -5.72
CA THR A 124 -0.94 0.20 -6.26
C THR A 124 -1.36 0.37 -7.72
N ALA A 125 -1.31 -0.69 -8.52
CA ALA A 125 -1.79 -0.69 -9.90
C ALA A 125 -3.31 -0.48 -9.99
N THR A 126 -4.08 -1.12 -9.09
CA THR A 126 -5.54 -0.91 -9.02
C THR A 126 -5.87 0.52 -8.64
N GLY A 127 -5.20 1.10 -7.64
CA GLY A 127 -5.39 2.49 -7.26
C GLY A 127 -5.08 3.45 -8.41
N ALA A 128 -3.98 3.22 -9.14
CA ALA A 128 -3.60 4.02 -10.30
C ALA A 128 -4.59 3.88 -11.49
N SER A 129 -5.24 2.73 -11.63
CA SER A 129 -6.32 2.55 -12.61
C SER A 129 -7.62 3.22 -12.17
N CYS A 130 -7.96 3.14 -10.87
CA CYS A 130 -9.18 3.73 -10.33
C CYS A 130 -9.28 5.24 -10.61
N VAL A 131 -8.20 5.99 -10.43
CA VAL A 131 -8.18 7.46 -10.59
C VAL A 131 -8.39 7.92 -12.03
N THR A 132 -8.41 7.04 -13.01
CA THR A 132 -8.62 7.38 -14.44
C THR A 132 -10.06 7.68 -14.81
N GLU A 133 -11.01 7.44 -13.89
CA GLU A 133 -12.44 7.70 -14.06
C GLU A 133 -13.01 8.51 -12.88
N TYR A 134 -14.21 9.06 -13.05
CA TYR A 134 -14.83 9.89 -12.02
C TYR A 134 -15.38 9.11 -10.82
N ASP A 135 -15.72 7.85 -11.03
CA ASP A 135 -16.24 6.96 -9.99
C ASP A 135 -15.20 5.90 -9.56
N ALA A 136 -15.49 5.22 -8.46
CA ALA A 136 -14.56 4.28 -7.85
C ALA A 136 -14.43 2.92 -8.58
N LEU A 137 -15.23 2.64 -9.61
CA LEU A 137 -15.34 1.31 -10.20
C LEU A 137 -15.02 1.26 -11.69
N SER A 138 -15.41 2.27 -12.47
CA SER A 138 -15.28 2.26 -13.94
C SER A 138 -13.84 2.18 -14.44
N GLY A 139 -12.88 2.68 -13.65
CA GLY A 139 -11.44 2.62 -13.96
C GLY A 139 -10.79 1.28 -13.60
N LEU A 140 -11.49 0.37 -12.92
CA LEU A 140 -10.87 -0.88 -12.47
C LEU A 140 -10.57 -1.81 -13.64
N LYS A 141 -9.44 -2.52 -13.52
CA LYS A 141 -8.97 -3.54 -14.46
C LYS A 141 -8.83 -4.88 -13.75
N SER A 142 -8.94 -5.95 -14.48
CA SER A 142 -8.65 -7.29 -13.97
C SER A 142 -7.17 -7.43 -13.61
N PHE A 143 -6.82 -8.34 -12.70
CA PHE A 143 -5.43 -8.60 -12.36
C PHE A 143 -4.58 -9.03 -13.55
N SER A 144 -5.14 -9.76 -14.51
CA SER A 144 -4.46 -10.15 -15.74
C SER A 144 -4.08 -8.94 -16.60
N GLU A 145 -4.98 -7.95 -16.75
CA GLU A 145 -4.71 -6.72 -17.47
C GLU A 145 -3.65 -5.88 -16.76
N LEU A 146 -3.75 -5.75 -15.42
CA LEU A 146 -2.75 -5.02 -14.63
C LEU A 146 -1.38 -5.68 -14.72
N GLN A 147 -1.29 -7.00 -14.57
CA GLN A 147 -0.04 -7.74 -14.68
C GLN A 147 0.58 -7.61 -16.08
N LYS A 148 -0.26 -7.63 -17.12
CA LYS A 148 0.20 -7.39 -18.49
C LYS A 148 0.81 -6.00 -18.62
N LYS A 149 0.10 -4.97 -18.18
CA LYS A 149 0.58 -3.57 -18.22
C LYS A 149 1.88 -3.38 -17.42
N ILE A 150 2.01 -4.02 -16.26
CA ILE A 150 3.24 -4.01 -15.44
C ILE A 150 4.40 -4.65 -16.21
N LYS A 151 4.19 -5.81 -16.83
CA LYS A 151 5.20 -6.51 -17.63
C LYS A 151 5.64 -5.72 -18.87
N GLU A 152 4.74 -4.93 -19.44
CA GLU A 152 4.99 -4.02 -20.55
C GLU A 152 5.73 -2.72 -20.12
N GLY A 153 6.08 -2.59 -18.85
CA GLY A 153 6.88 -1.49 -18.34
C GLY A 153 6.09 -0.29 -17.85
N TRP A 154 4.92 -0.51 -17.23
CA TRP A 154 4.17 0.59 -16.62
C TRP A 154 5.02 1.32 -15.58
N VAL A 155 5.25 2.60 -15.82
CA VAL A 155 6.19 3.43 -15.06
C VAL A 155 5.62 3.75 -13.68
N LYS A 156 6.47 3.70 -12.66
CA LYS A 156 6.15 4.13 -11.30
C LYS A 156 6.49 5.60 -11.09
N VAL A 157 5.81 6.23 -10.12
CA VAL A 157 6.09 7.62 -9.75
C VAL A 157 7.56 7.78 -9.34
N PRO A 158 8.23 8.87 -9.77
CA PRO A 158 9.54 9.22 -9.25
C PRO A 158 9.40 9.55 -7.77
N GLY A 159 10.37 9.23 -6.96
CA GLY A 159 10.33 9.57 -5.55
C GLY A 159 11.62 9.21 -4.85
N ASN A 160 12.00 10.04 -3.92
CA ASN A 160 13.07 9.77 -2.97
C ASN A 160 12.55 8.80 -1.92
N VAL A 161 12.66 7.50 -2.20
CA VAL A 161 12.42 6.45 -1.22
C VAL A 161 13.67 5.59 -1.16
#